data_b2300e500191ceac34662c50ea2ef130
#
_entry.id   b2300e500191ceac34662c50ea2ef130
#
_cell.length_a   1.000
_cell.length_b   1.000
_cell.length_c   1.000
_cell.angle_alpha   90.00
_cell.angle_beta   90.00
_cell.angle_gamma   90.00
#
_symmetry.space_group_name_H-M   'P 1'
#
loop_
_entity.id
_entity.type
_entity.pdbx_description
1 polymer ?
#
loop_
_entity_poly.entity_id
_entity_poly.type
_entity_poly.pdbx_seq_one_letter_code
_entity_poly.pdbx_strand_id
1 'polypeptide(L)'
;MKQNVNVLLIVCDQFRGDALSFANHPDVKTPYLDSLAADGVFFSHAYSATPSCIPARAALMTGRSQKRHGRVGYLDEVEWRYQHYMAEEFSNSGY
;
A
#
# COMPACT_ATOMS: atom_id res chain seq x y z
N MET A 1 29.98 -5.95 3.13
CA MET A 1 28.96 -4.97 3.54
C MET A 1 27.65 -5.32 2.83
N LYS A 2 26.58 -5.58 3.57
CA LYS A 2 25.26 -5.66 2.93
C LYS A 2 24.91 -4.27 2.43
N GLN A 3 24.79 -4.08 1.13
CA GLN A 3 24.20 -2.87 0.59
C GLN A 3 22.72 -2.86 0.99
N ASN A 4 22.32 -1.90 1.82
CA ASN A 4 20.91 -1.67 2.09
C ASN A 4 20.26 -1.14 0.81
N VAL A 5 19.23 -1.82 0.37
CA VAL A 5 18.44 -1.40 -0.79
C VAL A 5 17.47 -0.31 -0.34
N ASN A 6 17.45 0.82 -1.02
CA ASN A 6 16.45 1.86 -0.75
C ASN A 6 15.04 1.36 -1.11
N VAL A 7 14.05 1.70 -0.28
CA VAL A 7 12.65 1.34 -0.49
C VAL A 7 11.83 2.62 -0.64
N LEU A 8 11.13 2.73 -1.77
CA LEU A 8 10.15 3.79 -2.00
C LEU A 8 8.76 3.17 -2.13
N LEU A 9 7.89 3.42 -1.15
CA LEU A 9 6.49 3.01 -1.17
C LEU A 9 5.61 4.18 -1.61
N ILE A 10 4.95 4.04 -2.75
CA ILE A 10 4.00 5.03 -3.27
C ILE A 10 2.58 4.47 -3.11
N VAL A 11 1.72 5.19 -2.40
CA VAL A 11 0.33 4.82 -2.18
C VAL A 11 -0.56 5.94 -2.72
N CYS A 12 -1.26 5.67 -3.80
CA CYS A 12 -2.22 6.60 -4.40
C CYS A 12 -3.57 6.49 -3.70
N ASP A 13 -4.13 7.62 -3.28
CA ASP A 13 -5.46 7.65 -2.67
C ASP A 13 -6.54 7.48 -3.73
N GLN A 14 -7.55 6.66 -3.45
CA GLN A 14 -8.71 6.37 -4.32
C GLN A 14 -8.35 5.95 -5.76
N PHE A 15 -7.17 5.45 -5.99
CA PHE A 15 -6.72 5.03 -7.31
C PHE A 15 -7.29 3.64 -7.65
N ARG A 16 -8.08 3.55 -8.70
CA ARG A 16 -8.65 2.28 -9.18
C ARG A 16 -7.57 1.43 -9.84
N GLY A 17 -7.56 0.13 -9.57
CA GLY A 17 -6.58 -0.79 -10.14
C GLY A 17 -6.65 -0.92 -11.68
N ASP A 18 -7.78 -0.56 -12.29
CA ASP A 18 -7.98 -0.53 -13.74
C ASP A 18 -7.71 0.86 -14.38
N ALA A 19 -7.41 1.89 -13.58
CA ALA A 19 -7.11 3.25 -14.07
C ALA A 19 -5.65 3.39 -14.53
N LEU A 20 -5.18 2.46 -15.33
CA LEU A 20 -3.82 2.39 -15.87
C LEU A 20 -3.88 2.12 -17.38
N SER A 21 -3.06 2.81 -18.18
CA SER A 21 -3.06 2.59 -19.63
C SER A 21 -2.64 1.18 -20.02
N PHE A 22 -1.69 0.57 -19.34
CA PHE A 22 -1.31 -0.82 -19.61
C PHE A 22 -2.37 -1.85 -19.14
N ALA A 23 -3.34 -1.45 -18.28
CA ALA A 23 -4.52 -2.24 -17.96
C ALA A 23 -5.67 -2.03 -18.98
N ASN A 24 -5.39 -1.39 -20.12
CA ASN A 24 -6.33 -1.09 -21.19
C ASN A 24 -7.46 -0.13 -20.82
N HIS A 25 -7.20 0.82 -19.90
CA HIS A 25 -8.18 1.87 -19.64
C HIS A 25 -8.38 2.75 -20.89
N PRO A 26 -9.61 3.01 -21.34
CA PRO A 26 -9.85 3.69 -22.62
C PRO A 26 -9.35 5.13 -22.65
N ASP A 27 -9.46 5.86 -21.56
CA ASP A 27 -9.19 7.30 -21.51
C ASP A 27 -7.94 7.67 -20.71
N VAL A 28 -7.60 6.90 -19.68
CA VAL A 28 -6.46 7.18 -18.80
C VAL A 28 -5.15 6.85 -19.50
N LYS A 29 -4.18 7.77 -19.44
CA LYS A 29 -2.81 7.60 -19.93
C LYS A 29 -1.83 7.73 -18.77
N THR A 30 -1.08 6.66 -18.52
CA THR A 30 -0.12 6.57 -17.41
C THR A 30 1.27 6.11 -17.90
N PRO A 31 1.92 6.86 -18.84
CA PRO A 31 3.12 6.38 -19.53
C PRO A 31 4.29 6.08 -18.60
N TYR A 32 4.44 6.82 -17.50
CA TYR A 32 5.50 6.58 -16.53
C TYR A 32 5.26 5.33 -15.69
N LEU A 33 3.99 5.04 -15.32
CA LEU A 33 3.63 3.81 -14.62
C LEU A 33 3.74 2.61 -15.58
N ASP A 34 3.42 2.78 -16.85
CA ASP A 34 3.60 1.76 -17.88
C ASP A 34 5.08 1.40 -18.03
N SER A 35 5.96 2.40 -18.07
CA SER A 35 7.42 2.18 -18.11
C SER A 35 7.91 1.44 -16.87
N LEU A 36 7.45 1.84 -15.69
CA LEU A 36 7.81 1.18 -14.44
C LEU A 36 7.32 -0.28 -14.41
N ALA A 37 6.12 -0.54 -14.91
CA ALA A 37 5.57 -1.90 -15.02
C ALA A 37 6.35 -2.77 -16.01
N ALA A 38 6.85 -2.17 -17.10
CA ALA A 38 7.67 -2.87 -18.09
C ALA A 38 9.05 -3.26 -17.56
N ASP A 39 9.63 -2.42 -16.69
CA ASP A 39 10.94 -2.66 -16.08
C ASP A 39 10.89 -3.51 -14.81
N GLY A 40 9.69 -3.72 -14.27
CA GLY A 40 9.48 -4.39 -12.99
C GLY A 40 8.51 -5.57 -13.06
N VAL A 41 7.78 -5.77 -11.96
CA VAL A 41 6.75 -6.80 -11.84
C VAL A 41 5.40 -6.16 -11.58
N PHE A 42 4.42 -6.46 -12.41
CA PHE A 42 3.04 -6.05 -12.22
C PHE A 42 2.19 -7.19 -11.64
N PHE A 43 1.58 -6.93 -10.49
CA PHE A 43 0.66 -7.85 -9.83
C PHE A 43 -0.79 -7.50 -10.20
N SER A 44 -1.33 -8.14 -11.21
CA SER A 44 -2.69 -7.89 -11.70
C SER A 44 -3.80 -8.21 -10.71
N HIS A 45 -3.51 -9.06 -9.72
CA HIS A 45 -4.45 -9.51 -8.70
C HIS A 45 -3.96 -9.18 -7.29
N ALA A 46 -3.46 -7.95 -7.10
CA ALA A 46 -3.15 -7.43 -5.77
C ALA A 46 -4.38 -6.70 -5.20
N TYR A 47 -4.77 -7.05 -3.99
CA TYR A 47 -5.97 -6.52 -3.35
C TYR A 47 -5.63 -5.80 -2.06
N SER A 48 -6.34 -4.69 -1.80
CA SER A 48 -6.34 -4.06 -0.50
C SER A 48 -6.99 -4.99 0.55
N ALA A 49 -6.51 -4.91 1.78
CA ALA A 49 -7.09 -5.68 2.88
C ALA A 49 -8.57 -5.32 3.15
N THR A 50 -8.95 -4.08 2.85
CA THR A 50 -10.34 -3.59 2.91
C THR A 50 -10.54 -2.48 1.88
N PRO A 51 -11.79 -2.19 1.47
CA PRO A 51 -12.08 -1.12 0.53
C PRO A 51 -12.04 0.30 1.14
N SER A 52 -11.99 0.43 2.48
CA SER A 52 -12.00 1.72 3.18
C SER A 52 -10.59 2.17 3.54
N CYS A 53 -10.28 3.46 3.36
CA CYS A 53 -8.92 4.01 3.46
C CYS A 53 -8.29 3.80 4.85
N ILE A 54 -8.98 4.10 5.94
CA ILE A 54 -8.41 4.00 7.29
C ILE A 54 -8.09 2.55 7.67
N PRO A 55 -9.02 1.59 7.57
CA PRO A 55 -8.70 0.19 7.83
C PRO A 55 -7.65 -0.40 6.87
N ALA A 56 -7.67 -0.02 5.59
CA ALA A 56 -6.67 -0.47 4.62
C ALA A 56 -5.27 0.02 4.98
N ARG A 57 -5.14 1.29 5.37
CA ARG A 57 -3.85 1.86 5.82
C ARG A 57 -3.39 1.29 7.14
N ALA A 58 -4.32 1.01 8.07
CA ALA A 58 -3.98 0.30 9.30
C ALA A 58 -3.41 -1.09 8.98
N ALA A 59 -4.01 -1.84 8.07
CA ALA A 59 -3.49 -3.12 7.63
C ALA A 59 -2.10 -2.99 6.98
N LEU A 60 -1.91 -2.01 6.09
CA LEU A 60 -0.63 -1.74 5.42
C LEU A 60 0.47 -1.40 6.43
N MET A 61 0.20 -0.49 7.37
CA MET A 61 1.21 -0.01 8.32
C MET A 61 1.53 -1.00 9.44
N THR A 62 0.62 -1.91 9.77
CA THR A 62 0.79 -2.84 10.89
C THR A 62 1.00 -4.30 10.47
N GLY A 63 0.80 -4.63 9.18
CA GLY A 63 0.81 -6.00 8.70
C GLY A 63 -0.34 -6.86 9.26
N ARG A 64 -1.37 -6.25 9.85
CA ARG A 64 -2.47 -6.96 10.52
C ARG A 64 -3.75 -6.94 9.67
N SER A 65 -4.51 -8.02 9.73
CA SER A 65 -5.85 -8.06 9.14
C SER A 65 -6.81 -7.14 9.90
N GLN A 66 -7.90 -6.73 9.25
CA GLN A 66 -8.94 -5.88 9.85
C GLN A 66 -9.45 -6.43 11.19
N LYS A 67 -9.66 -7.72 11.29
CA LYS A 67 -10.07 -8.40 12.52
C LYS A 67 -9.04 -8.18 13.66
N ARG A 68 -7.74 -8.11 13.35
CA ARG A 68 -6.67 -7.98 14.34
C ARG A 68 -6.35 -6.54 14.71
N HIS A 69 -6.44 -5.60 13.78
CA HIS A 69 -6.21 -4.18 14.09
C HIS A 69 -7.48 -3.46 14.56
N GLY A 70 -8.67 -4.07 14.44
CA GLY A 70 -9.92 -3.62 15.01
C GLY A 70 -10.61 -2.46 14.30
N ARG A 71 -9.96 -1.84 13.29
CA ARG A 71 -10.53 -0.70 12.58
C ARG A 71 -11.50 -1.14 11.51
N VAL A 72 -12.72 -0.58 11.56
CA VAL A 72 -13.79 -0.90 10.62
C VAL A 72 -14.22 0.29 9.74
N GLY A 73 -13.87 1.52 10.14
CA GLY A 73 -14.25 2.73 9.42
C GLY A 73 -13.50 3.97 9.90
N TYR A 74 -14.09 5.14 9.62
CA TYR A 74 -13.50 6.45 9.94
C TYR A 74 -13.73 6.88 11.39
N LEU A 75 -14.84 6.45 11.98
CA LEU A 75 -15.27 6.81 13.32
C LEU A 75 -15.47 5.56 14.17
N ASP A 76 -14.42 4.76 14.29
CA ASP A 76 -14.46 3.50 15.01
C ASP A 76 -13.97 3.61 16.47
N GLU A 77 -13.55 4.82 16.89
CA GLU A 77 -13.01 5.12 18.24
C GLU A 77 -11.86 4.20 18.68
N VAL A 78 -11.25 3.46 17.74
CA VAL A 78 -10.12 2.58 18.00
C VAL A 78 -8.83 3.41 18.09
N GLU A 79 -8.12 3.30 19.21
CA GLU A 79 -6.82 3.98 19.36
C GLU A 79 -5.78 3.47 18.39
N TRP A 80 -4.94 4.39 17.89
CA TRP A 80 -3.77 4.06 17.07
C TRP A 80 -2.60 3.60 17.97
N ARG A 81 -2.77 2.49 18.65
CA ARG A 81 -1.74 1.88 19.49
C ARG A 81 -1.54 0.43 19.08
N TYR A 82 -0.56 0.20 18.22
CA TYR A 82 -0.19 -1.14 17.80
C TYR A 82 1.24 -1.42 18.23
N GLN A 83 1.54 -2.68 18.44
CA GLN A 83 2.85 -3.13 18.93
C GLN A 83 3.96 -2.89 17.90
N HIS A 84 3.64 -2.96 16.61
CA HIS A 84 4.58 -2.82 15.51
C HIS A 84 3.99 -1.97 14.40
N TYR A 85 4.80 -1.07 13.87
CA TYR A 85 4.52 -0.29 12.69
C TYR A 85 5.64 -0.46 11.66
N MET A 86 5.28 -0.56 10.40
CA MET A 86 6.23 -0.72 9.30
C MET A 86 7.35 0.34 9.35
N ALA A 87 7.03 1.61 9.59
CA ALA A 87 8.00 2.68 9.64
C ALA A 87 8.99 2.53 10.82
N GLU A 88 8.51 2.10 11.97
CA GLU A 88 9.36 1.83 13.14
C GLU A 88 10.30 0.65 12.90
N GLU A 89 9.80 -0.43 12.29
CA GLU A 89 10.61 -1.61 11.95
C GLU A 89 11.72 -1.25 10.95
N PHE A 90 11.43 -0.42 9.94
CA PHE A 90 12.45 0.10 9.03
C PHE A 90 13.49 0.95 9.77
N SER A 91 13.04 1.90 10.59
CA SER A 91 13.93 2.76 11.37
C SER A 91 14.83 1.94 12.31
N ASN A 92 14.27 0.96 13.01
CA ASN A 92 15.03 0.06 13.90
C ASN A 92 16.01 -0.84 13.14
N SER A 93 15.79 -1.04 11.85
CA SER A 93 16.64 -1.82 10.95
C SER A 93 17.71 -0.98 10.22
N GLY A 94 17.78 0.31 10.52
CA GLY A 94 18.81 1.24 9.98
C GLY A 94 18.44 1.90 8.65
N TYR A 95 17.14 2.03 8.36
CA TYR A 95 16.59 2.79 7.23
C TYR A 95 16.16 4.19 7.64
#